data_d39bae1b30706b4a98a2149be0763cc4
#
_entry.id   d39bae1b30706b4a98a2149be0763cc4
#
_cell.length_a   1.000
_cell.length_b   1.000
_cell.length_c   1.000
_cell.angle_alpha   90.00
_cell.angle_beta   90.00
_cell.angle_gamma   90.00
#
_symmetry.space_group_name_H-M   'P 1'
#
loop_
_entity.id
_entity.type
_entity.pdbx_description
1 polymer ?
#
loop_
_entity_poly.entity_id
_entity_poly.type
_entity_poly.pdbx_seq_one_letter_code
_entity_poly.pdbx_strand_id
1 'polypeptide(L)'
;LMFKGTKKFGTQNYEAEKPLLDQIEQQFEIYRKTTDEAERTAIYHKIDSLSYEASKLAIPNEYDKLMAAIGATGTNAYTSFDQTVYEDDIPSNQIDNWAKIQADRFENCVIRGFHTELETVYEEKNMSLTKDPRKVYETVLSSLFPHHPYGTQTVLGTQEDLKNPSITNIKNYHKVWYVPNNMAICLSGDFDPDEMIATIDKYFGHLKPNKNLPKLNLPKETPITAPIVREVLGPDAESLTLAWRFPGAASKEFETLQVVSQILYNGKAGLIDLDLNQQQKVLQAYGYPLDMADYSALMLQGRPKQGQTLDDVKNLLLEEISKLRAGDFDEKMLQANINNFKLYEMQRLESNEGRADMFVNAFVNGAKWEDEVTAIDRMAKLTKADVVAFANKYLTDQNYAAIYKKQGQDPNEKKMTKPSITPIVMNRDVTSDFLSEIQNSNVKPIEPVFLDF
;
A
#
# COMPACT_ATOMS: atom_id res chain seq x y z
N LEU A 1 -8.42 -10.18 6.45
CA LEU A 1 -8.60 -10.97 7.70
C LEU A 1 -9.03 -10.12 8.89
N MET A 2 -8.44 -8.93 9.09
CA MET A 2 -8.78 -8.02 10.21
C MET A 2 -10.24 -7.57 10.23
N PHE A 3 -10.98 -7.67 9.14
CA PHE A 3 -12.43 -7.37 9.05
C PHE A 3 -13.34 -8.56 9.33
N LYS A 4 -12.78 -9.75 9.62
CA LYS A 4 -13.59 -10.96 9.86
C LYS A 4 -14.13 -11.08 11.29
N GLY A 5 -13.80 -10.13 12.15
CA GLY A 5 -14.32 -10.02 13.51
C GLY A 5 -13.34 -10.42 14.61
N THR A 6 -13.86 -10.42 15.82
CA THR A 6 -13.13 -10.63 17.05
C THR A 6 -13.75 -11.77 17.88
N LYS A 7 -13.44 -11.82 19.17
CA LYS A 7 -14.14 -12.70 20.11
C LYS A 7 -15.56 -12.24 20.42
N LYS A 8 -15.89 -10.94 20.17
CA LYS A 8 -17.16 -10.31 20.53
C LYS A 8 -18.12 -10.17 19.35
N PHE A 9 -17.60 -10.01 18.14
CA PHE A 9 -18.39 -9.87 16.92
C PHE A 9 -17.82 -10.72 15.78
N GLY A 10 -18.62 -10.99 14.74
CA GLY A 10 -18.28 -11.91 13.65
C GLY A 10 -18.52 -13.38 14.02
N THR A 11 -19.09 -13.64 15.17
CA THR A 11 -19.42 -15.00 15.66
C THR A 11 -20.66 -14.98 16.53
N GLN A 12 -21.43 -16.06 16.48
CA GLN A 12 -22.57 -16.30 17.36
C GLN A 12 -22.12 -16.81 18.74
N ASN A 13 -21.01 -17.57 18.78
CA ASN A 13 -20.48 -18.15 20.00
C ASN A 13 -18.99 -18.49 19.80
N TYR A 14 -18.12 -17.63 20.27
CA TYR A 14 -16.67 -17.80 20.12
C TYR A 14 -16.15 -19.06 20.83
N GLU A 15 -16.69 -19.41 22.01
CA GLU A 15 -16.22 -20.58 22.76
C GLU A 15 -16.52 -21.89 22.02
N ALA A 16 -17.64 -21.95 21.29
CA ALA A 16 -17.98 -23.08 20.45
C ALA A 16 -17.19 -23.09 19.14
N GLU A 17 -16.87 -21.90 18.57
CA GLU A 17 -16.13 -21.73 17.32
C GLU A 17 -14.64 -22.01 17.49
N LYS A 18 -14.05 -21.59 18.60
CA LYS A 18 -12.59 -21.65 18.85
C LYS A 18 -11.97 -23.04 18.63
N PRO A 19 -12.53 -24.15 19.11
CA PRO A 19 -11.97 -25.48 18.88
C PRO A 19 -11.89 -25.87 17.39
N LEU A 20 -12.82 -25.40 16.56
CA LEU A 20 -12.81 -25.61 15.11
C LEU A 20 -11.70 -24.79 14.45
N LEU A 21 -11.55 -23.51 14.85
CA LEU A 21 -10.49 -22.64 14.35
C LEU A 21 -9.10 -23.18 14.73
N ASP A 22 -8.92 -23.69 15.93
CA ASP A 22 -7.66 -24.29 16.39
C ASP A 22 -7.33 -25.55 15.57
N GLN A 23 -8.31 -26.39 15.25
CA GLN A 23 -8.13 -27.56 14.38
C GLN A 23 -7.79 -27.15 12.94
N ILE A 24 -8.44 -26.13 12.38
CA ILE A 24 -8.14 -25.60 11.07
C ILE A 24 -6.69 -25.13 11.00
N GLU A 25 -6.24 -24.36 12.01
CA GLU A 25 -4.84 -23.93 12.11
C GLU A 25 -3.87 -25.10 12.11
N GLN A 26 -4.12 -26.14 12.95
CA GLN A 26 -3.30 -27.34 12.99
C GLN A 26 -3.23 -28.06 11.64
N GLN A 27 -4.36 -28.17 10.93
CA GLN A 27 -4.39 -28.82 9.62
C GLN A 27 -3.61 -28.02 8.57
N PHE A 28 -3.65 -26.69 8.57
CA PHE A 28 -2.82 -25.85 7.70
C PHE A 28 -1.33 -26.03 8.01
N GLU A 29 -0.93 -26.16 9.28
CA GLU A 29 0.47 -26.42 9.65
C GLU A 29 0.97 -27.81 9.24
N ILE A 30 0.09 -28.80 9.17
CA ILE A 30 0.40 -30.13 8.60
C ILE A 30 0.47 -30.02 7.07
N TYR A 31 -0.54 -29.42 6.44
CA TYR A 31 -0.66 -29.23 5.00
C TYR A 31 0.58 -28.60 4.38
N ARG A 32 1.12 -27.52 4.98
CA ARG A 32 2.30 -26.82 4.47
C ARG A 32 3.61 -27.63 4.53
N LYS A 33 3.66 -28.65 5.38
CA LYS A 33 4.83 -29.53 5.56
C LYS A 33 4.74 -30.82 4.75
N THR A 34 3.56 -31.15 4.27
CA THR A 34 3.30 -32.37 3.49
C THR A 34 3.64 -32.12 2.02
N THR A 35 4.40 -33.02 1.42
CA THR A 35 4.81 -32.92 0.01
C THR A 35 4.08 -33.91 -0.91
N ASP A 36 3.49 -34.97 -0.35
CA ASP A 36 2.69 -35.93 -1.12
C ASP A 36 1.34 -35.30 -1.50
N GLU A 37 1.04 -35.30 -2.80
CA GLU A 37 -0.16 -34.63 -3.33
C GLU A 37 -1.48 -35.31 -2.89
N ALA A 38 -1.50 -36.62 -2.75
CA ALA A 38 -2.70 -37.32 -2.30
C ALA A 38 -2.98 -37.06 -0.84
N GLU A 39 -1.95 -37.02 0.00
CA GLU A 39 -2.05 -36.66 1.40
C GLU A 39 -2.44 -35.19 1.56
N ARG A 40 -1.84 -34.27 0.79
CA ARG A 40 -2.23 -32.83 0.77
C ARG A 40 -3.70 -32.67 0.44
N THR A 41 -4.19 -33.38 -0.56
CA THR A 41 -5.61 -33.34 -0.95
C THR A 41 -6.51 -33.82 0.19
N ALA A 42 -6.16 -34.89 0.86
CA ALA A 42 -6.93 -35.40 2.00
C ALA A 42 -6.95 -34.42 3.18
N ILE A 43 -5.80 -33.77 3.49
CA ILE A 43 -5.72 -32.74 4.53
C ILE A 43 -6.58 -31.51 4.14
N TYR A 44 -6.55 -31.11 2.87
CA TYR A 44 -7.34 -29.95 2.41
C TYR A 44 -8.86 -30.23 2.50
N HIS A 45 -9.32 -31.43 2.18
CA HIS A 45 -10.71 -31.84 2.41
C HIS A 45 -11.12 -31.76 3.87
N LYS A 46 -10.20 -32.10 4.79
CA LYS A 46 -10.44 -31.95 6.21
C LYS A 46 -10.52 -30.48 6.63
N ILE A 47 -9.64 -29.62 6.09
CA ILE A 47 -9.69 -28.17 6.30
C ILE A 47 -11.02 -27.61 5.80
N ASP A 48 -11.46 -27.99 4.60
CA ASP A 48 -12.73 -27.57 4.02
C ASP A 48 -13.93 -27.97 4.90
N SER A 49 -13.97 -29.23 5.33
CA SER A 49 -15.03 -29.72 6.22
C SER A 49 -15.07 -28.97 7.56
N LEU A 50 -13.92 -28.75 8.21
CA LEU A 50 -13.84 -27.99 9.47
C LEU A 50 -14.23 -26.53 9.26
N SER A 51 -13.83 -25.92 8.14
CA SER A 51 -14.18 -24.55 7.79
C SER A 51 -15.67 -24.38 7.52
N TYR A 52 -16.30 -25.39 6.90
CA TYR A 52 -17.76 -25.40 6.73
C TYR A 52 -18.48 -25.47 8.09
N GLU A 53 -18.03 -26.34 9.01
CA GLU A 53 -18.62 -26.40 10.37
C GLU A 53 -18.42 -25.09 11.12
N ALA A 54 -17.23 -24.47 11.07
CA ALA A 54 -16.96 -23.17 11.67
C ALA A 54 -17.86 -22.06 11.09
N SER A 55 -18.17 -22.12 9.79
CA SER A 55 -19.01 -21.12 9.14
C SER A 55 -20.45 -21.08 9.67
N LYS A 56 -20.95 -22.16 10.26
CA LYS A 56 -22.26 -22.21 10.90
C LYS A 56 -22.36 -21.29 12.13
N LEU A 57 -21.22 -21.02 12.76
CA LEU A 57 -21.10 -20.15 13.93
C LEU A 57 -20.68 -18.72 13.56
N ALA A 58 -20.08 -18.52 12.40
CA ALA A 58 -19.63 -17.21 11.95
C ALA A 58 -20.80 -16.30 11.56
N ILE A 59 -20.64 -15.00 11.80
CA ILE A 59 -21.52 -13.93 11.29
C ILE A 59 -20.74 -13.14 10.27
N PRO A 60 -21.00 -13.34 8.95
CA PRO A 60 -20.25 -12.68 7.91
C PRO A 60 -20.53 -11.18 7.85
N ASN A 61 -19.50 -10.40 7.50
CA ASN A 61 -19.56 -8.96 7.26
C ASN A 61 -20.12 -8.14 8.45
N GLU A 62 -19.95 -8.64 9.68
CA GLU A 62 -20.50 -7.95 10.85
C GLU A 62 -19.69 -6.68 11.18
N TYR A 63 -18.40 -6.62 10.80
CA TYR A 63 -17.63 -5.38 10.88
C TYR A 63 -18.25 -4.28 10.03
N ASP A 64 -18.66 -4.58 8.80
CA ASP A 64 -19.33 -3.61 7.93
C ASP A 64 -20.65 -3.14 8.52
N LYS A 65 -21.40 -4.03 9.19
CA LYS A 65 -22.62 -3.67 9.91
C LYS A 65 -22.35 -2.75 11.11
N LEU A 66 -21.25 -2.98 11.84
CA LEU A 66 -20.80 -2.11 12.94
C LEU A 66 -20.46 -0.72 12.43
N MET A 67 -19.68 -0.63 11.35
CA MET A 67 -19.30 0.65 10.75
C MET A 67 -20.52 1.38 10.17
N ALA A 68 -21.43 0.67 9.51
CA ALA A 68 -22.69 1.24 9.05
C ALA A 68 -23.58 1.74 10.19
N ALA A 69 -23.62 1.02 11.34
CA ALA A 69 -24.41 1.40 12.50
C ALA A 69 -23.96 2.73 13.13
N ILE A 70 -22.68 3.06 13.04
CA ILE A 70 -22.14 4.35 13.48
C ILE A 70 -22.12 5.41 12.36
N GLY A 71 -22.66 5.10 11.17
CA GLY A 71 -22.70 6.04 10.04
C GLY A 71 -21.35 6.26 9.36
N ALA A 72 -20.41 5.33 9.50
CA ALA A 72 -19.12 5.42 8.83
C ALA A 72 -19.27 5.29 7.32
N THR A 73 -18.43 6.03 6.60
CA THR A 73 -18.24 5.95 5.16
C THR A 73 -16.75 5.77 4.86
N GLY A 74 -16.40 5.40 3.62
CA GLY A 74 -15.00 5.29 3.22
C GLY A 74 -14.18 4.22 3.96
N THR A 75 -14.83 3.32 4.71
CA THR A 75 -14.15 2.23 5.41
C THR A 75 -13.32 1.39 4.43
N ASN A 76 -12.02 1.41 4.59
CA ASN A 76 -11.09 0.74 3.69
C ASN A 76 -9.80 0.33 4.41
N ALA A 77 -8.94 -0.41 3.72
CA ALA A 77 -7.58 -0.68 4.15
C ALA A 77 -6.68 -0.91 2.95
N TYR A 78 -5.44 -0.45 3.05
CA TYR A 78 -4.43 -0.68 2.03
C TYR A 78 -3.09 -1.06 2.65
N THR A 79 -2.27 -1.77 1.88
CA THR A 79 -0.95 -2.24 2.30
C THR A 79 0.08 -1.93 1.24
N SER A 80 1.21 -1.39 1.67
CA SER A 80 2.41 -1.26 0.86
C SER A 80 3.58 -2.03 1.50
N PHE A 81 4.80 -1.78 1.05
CA PHE A 81 5.98 -2.40 1.65
C PHE A 81 6.22 -1.96 3.10
N ASP A 82 5.88 -0.71 3.43
CA ASP A 82 6.25 -0.07 4.68
C ASP A 82 5.08 0.11 5.64
N GLN A 83 3.84 -0.11 5.18
CA GLN A 83 2.64 0.19 5.98
C GLN A 83 1.46 -0.73 5.68
N THR A 84 0.61 -0.87 6.68
CA THR A 84 -0.79 -1.26 6.54
C THR A 84 -1.63 -0.18 7.21
N VAL A 85 -2.52 0.45 6.44
CA VAL A 85 -3.38 1.53 6.91
C VAL A 85 -4.83 1.05 6.89
N TYR A 86 -5.58 1.41 7.92
CA TYR A 86 -7.03 1.25 8.02
C TYR A 86 -7.62 2.65 8.13
N GLU A 87 -8.59 2.94 7.33
CA GLU A 87 -9.18 4.27 7.22
C GLU A 87 -10.70 4.20 7.33
N ASP A 88 -11.27 5.18 8.02
CA ASP A 88 -12.69 5.35 8.21
C ASP A 88 -13.02 6.84 8.22
N ASP A 89 -14.10 7.24 7.56
CA ASP A 89 -14.74 8.54 7.72
C ASP A 89 -15.99 8.36 8.57
N ILE A 90 -16.04 9.02 9.74
CA ILE A 90 -17.08 8.83 10.73
C ILE A 90 -17.70 10.16 11.17
N PRO A 91 -18.99 10.20 11.55
CA PRO A 91 -19.56 11.36 12.22
C PRO A 91 -18.82 11.68 13.52
N SER A 92 -18.56 12.97 13.79
CA SER A 92 -17.77 13.43 14.97
C SER A 92 -18.36 12.97 16.32
N ASN A 93 -19.67 12.75 16.38
CA ASN A 93 -20.33 12.23 17.58
C ASN A 93 -20.20 10.71 17.80
N GLN A 94 -19.56 9.98 16.88
CA GLN A 94 -19.41 8.52 16.93
C GLN A 94 -18.02 8.04 17.34
N ILE A 95 -17.13 8.95 17.69
CA ILE A 95 -15.73 8.62 17.99
C ILE A 95 -15.59 7.61 19.15
N ASP A 96 -16.44 7.66 20.17
CA ASP A 96 -16.42 6.73 21.30
C ASP A 96 -16.77 5.30 20.84
N ASN A 97 -17.80 5.15 20.01
CA ASN A 97 -18.18 3.86 19.43
C ASN A 97 -17.09 3.37 18.45
N TRP A 98 -16.55 4.24 17.60
CA TRP A 98 -15.46 3.90 16.70
C TRP A 98 -14.24 3.41 17.49
N ALA A 99 -13.80 4.15 18.50
CA ALA A 99 -12.65 3.77 19.32
C ALA A 99 -12.86 2.42 20.02
N LYS A 100 -14.07 2.15 20.51
CA LYS A 100 -14.45 0.87 21.12
C LYS A 100 -14.37 -0.29 20.12
N ILE A 101 -14.90 -0.11 18.89
CA ILE A 101 -14.86 -1.12 17.83
C ILE A 101 -13.41 -1.38 17.40
N GLN A 102 -12.64 -0.32 17.17
CA GLN A 102 -11.26 -0.46 16.70
C GLN A 102 -10.35 -1.07 17.77
N ALA A 103 -10.46 -0.65 19.01
CA ALA A 103 -9.67 -1.21 20.11
C ALA A 103 -9.90 -2.73 20.24
N ASP A 104 -11.15 -3.18 20.22
CA ASP A 104 -11.45 -4.62 20.26
C ASP A 104 -10.93 -5.35 19.03
N ARG A 105 -11.02 -4.74 17.85
CA ARG A 105 -10.52 -5.31 16.59
C ARG A 105 -9.00 -5.52 16.60
N PHE A 106 -8.24 -4.56 17.09
CA PHE A 106 -6.78 -4.66 17.17
C PHE A 106 -6.31 -5.57 18.30
N GLU A 107 -7.02 -5.62 19.43
CA GLU A 107 -6.64 -6.45 20.56
C GLU A 107 -7.07 -7.92 20.38
N ASN A 108 -8.30 -8.15 19.92
CA ASN A 108 -8.98 -9.45 19.97
C ASN A 108 -9.27 -10.05 18.58
N CYS A 109 -8.50 -9.64 17.56
CA CYS A 109 -8.67 -10.17 16.21
C CYS A 109 -8.66 -11.71 16.17
N VAL A 110 -9.62 -12.28 15.47
CA VAL A 110 -9.75 -13.73 15.26
C VAL A 110 -9.59 -14.05 13.77
N ILE A 111 -8.65 -14.92 13.43
CA ILE A 111 -8.47 -15.41 12.05
C ILE A 111 -9.61 -16.38 11.74
N ARG A 112 -10.61 -15.87 11.03
CA ARG A 112 -11.87 -16.55 10.69
C ARG A 112 -12.06 -16.58 9.18
N GLY A 113 -12.66 -17.65 8.64
CA GLY A 113 -12.91 -17.77 7.21
C GLY A 113 -11.62 -17.76 6.36
N PHE A 114 -10.52 -18.29 6.90
CA PHE A 114 -9.20 -18.18 6.29
C PHE A 114 -9.13 -18.85 4.91
N HIS A 115 -9.73 -20.02 4.74
CA HIS A 115 -9.71 -20.74 3.46
C HIS A 115 -10.47 -19.98 2.35
N THR A 116 -11.59 -19.33 2.68
CA THR A 116 -12.35 -18.49 1.75
C THR A 116 -11.56 -17.23 1.39
N GLU A 117 -10.91 -16.61 2.38
CA GLU A 117 -10.04 -15.45 2.15
C GLU A 117 -8.85 -15.80 1.28
N LEU A 118 -8.23 -16.96 1.53
CA LEU A 118 -7.12 -17.45 0.73
C LEU A 118 -7.53 -17.64 -0.75
N GLU A 119 -8.74 -18.11 -1.01
CA GLU A 119 -9.30 -18.20 -2.38
C GLU A 119 -9.35 -16.83 -3.07
N THR A 120 -9.80 -15.80 -2.36
CA THR A 120 -9.80 -14.42 -2.86
C THR A 120 -8.39 -13.96 -3.20
N VAL A 121 -7.42 -14.18 -2.32
CA VAL A 121 -6.02 -13.80 -2.56
C VAL A 121 -5.41 -14.59 -3.73
N TYR A 122 -5.79 -15.85 -3.94
CA TYR A 122 -5.40 -16.61 -5.14
C TYR A 122 -5.88 -15.93 -6.43
N GLU A 123 -7.14 -15.49 -6.46
CA GLU A 123 -7.68 -14.78 -7.63
C GLU A 123 -7.00 -13.43 -7.84
N GLU A 124 -6.75 -12.67 -6.77
CA GLU A 124 -6.00 -11.42 -6.84
C GLU A 124 -4.59 -11.63 -7.39
N LYS A 125 -3.89 -12.69 -6.95
CA LYS A 125 -2.58 -13.03 -7.49
C LYS A 125 -2.66 -13.42 -8.96
N ASN A 126 -3.60 -14.27 -9.35
CA ASN A 126 -3.81 -14.66 -10.74
C ASN A 126 -4.11 -13.43 -11.63
N MET A 127 -4.97 -12.52 -11.15
CA MET A 127 -5.22 -11.24 -11.85
C MET A 127 -3.98 -10.37 -11.96
N SER A 128 -3.13 -10.33 -10.91
CA SER A 128 -1.92 -9.54 -10.93
C SER A 128 -0.91 -10.04 -11.96
N LEU A 129 -0.83 -11.36 -12.17
CA LEU A 129 0.05 -11.99 -13.15
C LEU A 129 -0.32 -11.67 -14.60
N THR A 130 -1.59 -11.35 -14.87
CA THR A 130 -2.07 -11.01 -16.22
C THR A 130 -1.98 -9.51 -16.54
N LYS A 131 -1.59 -8.67 -15.58
CA LYS A 131 -1.47 -7.21 -15.75
C LYS A 131 -0.04 -6.81 -16.08
N ASP A 132 0.22 -6.41 -17.32
CA ASP A 132 1.56 -5.99 -17.76
C ASP A 132 2.16 -4.85 -16.93
N PRO A 133 1.42 -3.79 -16.53
CA PRO A 133 1.96 -2.76 -15.66
C PRO A 133 2.49 -3.31 -14.32
N ARG A 134 1.85 -4.34 -13.77
CA ARG A 134 2.32 -5.00 -12.54
C ARG A 134 3.62 -5.76 -12.75
N LYS A 135 3.72 -6.51 -13.86
CA LYS A 135 4.96 -7.22 -14.24
C LYS A 135 6.12 -6.25 -14.42
N VAL A 136 5.88 -5.12 -15.11
CA VAL A 136 6.87 -4.06 -15.29
C VAL A 136 7.30 -3.48 -13.95
N TYR A 137 6.37 -3.13 -13.09
CA TYR A 137 6.63 -2.58 -11.75
C TYR A 137 7.47 -3.53 -10.88
N GLU A 138 7.10 -4.80 -10.79
CA GLU A 138 7.85 -5.82 -10.04
C GLU A 138 9.25 -6.03 -10.64
N THR A 139 9.39 -5.94 -11.98
CA THR A 139 10.70 -6.04 -12.65
C THR A 139 11.58 -4.80 -12.39
N VAL A 140 10.99 -3.61 -12.34
CA VAL A 140 11.70 -2.39 -11.92
C VAL A 140 12.23 -2.55 -10.50
N LEU A 141 11.37 -2.94 -9.56
CA LEU A 141 11.77 -3.09 -8.16
C LEU A 141 12.85 -4.16 -7.98
N SER A 142 12.70 -5.34 -8.60
CA SER A 142 13.72 -6.40 -8.50
C SER A 142 15.04 -6.02 -9.19
N SER A 143 15.01 -5.12 -10.16
CA SER A 143 16.22 -4.58 -10.80
C SER A 143 16.92 -3.53 -9.94
N LEU A 144 16.15 -2.64 -9.31
CA LEU A 144 16.70 -1.60 -8.46
C LEU A 144 17.10 -2.11 -7.07
N PHE A 145 16.40 -3.13 -6.55
CA PHE A 145 16.54 -3.62 -5.18
C PHE A 145 16.78 -5.14 -5.13
N PRO A 146 17.87 -5.66 -5.74
CA PRO A 146 18.12 -7.10 -5.81
C PRO A 146 18.38 -7.78 -4.45
N HIS A 147 18.70 -7.03 -3.41
CA HIS A 147 18.98 -7.54 -2.07
C HIS A 147 17.95 -7.08 -1.03
N HIS A 148 17.35 -5.91 -1.23
CA HIS A 148 16.38 -5.33 -0.31
C HIS A 148 14.98 -5.95 -0.51
N PRO A 149 14.14 -6.07 0.56
CA PRO A 149 12.77 -6.60 0.46
C PRO A 149 11.89 -5.94 -0.61
N TYR A 150 12.12 -4.68 -0.95
CA TYR A 150 11.38 -4.00 -2.01
C TYR A 150 11.46 -4.69 -3.38
N GLY A 151 12.55 -5.38 -3.66
CA GLY A 151 12.74 -6.11 -4.91
C GLY A 151 12.74 -7.63 -4.78
N THR A 152 12.96 -8.16 -3.57
CA THR A 152 13.02 -9.61 -3.33
C THR A 152 11.70 -10.22 -2.87
N GLN A 153 10.73 -9.37 -2.47
CA GLN A 153 9.42 -9.78 -2.00
C GLN A 153 8.31 -8.97 -2.70
N THR A 154 7.09 -9.49 -2.68
CA THR A 154 5.91 -8.76 -3.14
C THR A 154 4.88 -8.68 -2.00
N VAL A 155 4.06 -7.63 -2.00
CA VAL A 155 3.02 -7.45 -0.97
C VAL A 155 2.02 -8.61 -0.94
N LEU A 156 1.67 -9.17 -2.10
CA LEU A 156 0.78 -10.34 -2.20
C LEU A 156 1.46 -11.68 -1.86
N GLY A 157 2.79 -11.70 -1.75
CA GLY A 157 3.56 -12.94 -1.67
C GLY A 157 3.76 -13.61 -3.03
N THR A 158 4.57 -14.68 -3.05
CA THR A 158 4.78 -15.52 -4.22
C THR A 158 3.65 -16.55 -4.36
N GLN A 159 3.57 -17.21 -5.52
CA GLN A 159 2.66 -18.34 -5.69
C GLN A 159 2.97 -19.49 -4.71
N GLU A 160 4.24 -19.72 -4.39
CA GLU A 160 4.67 -20.73 -3.45
C GLU A 160 4.24 -20.40 -2.01
N ASP A 161 4.38 -19.15 -1.60
CA ASP A 161 3.90 -18.70 -0.27
C ASP A 161 2.40 -18.93 -0.11
N LEU A 162 1.63 -18.62 -1.15
CA LEU A 162 0.17 -18.79 -1.12
C LEU A 162 -0.25 -20.26 -1.12
N LYS A 163 0.51 -21.15 -1.78
CA LYS A 163 0.25 -22.61 -1.75
C LYS A 163 0.53 -23.24 -0.39
N ASN A 164 1.38 -22.63 0.42
CA ASN A 164 1.81 -23.15 1.71
C ASN A 164 1.56 -22.17 2.86
N PRO A 165 0.32 -21.68 3.05
CA PRO A 165 0.00 -20.65 4.03
C PRO A 165 0.13 -21.16 5.45
N SER A 166 0.40 -20.26 6.41
CA SER A 166 0.50 -20.54 7.83
C SER A 166 -0.35 -19.58 8.65
N ILE A 167 -1.41 -20.07 9.25
CA ILE A 167 -2.22 -19.27 10.20
C ILE A 167 -1.39 -18.91 11.43
N THR A 168 -0.56 -19.81 11.90
CA THR A 168 0.35 -19.58 13.03
C THR A 168 1.31 -18.42 12.75
N ASN A 169 1.89 -18.34 11.54
CA ASN A 169 2.76 -17.23 11.17
C ASN A 169 1.99 -15.90 11.10
N ILE A 170 0.75 -15.91 10.59
CA ILE A 170 -0.10 -14.71 10.56
C ILE A 170 -0.40 -14.23 11.99
N LYS A 171 -0.77 -15.12 12.91
CA LYS A 171 -0.98 -14.79 14.31
C LYS A 171 0.29 -14.24 14.98
N ASN A 172 1.44 -14.85 14.71
CA ASN A 172 2.74 -14.39 15.23
C ASN A 172 3.10 -13.02 14.68
N TYR A 173 2.89 -12.78 13.37
CA TYR A 173 3.10 -11.48 12.75
C TYR A 173 2.23 -10.40 13.43
N HIS A 174 0.94 -10.65 13.58
CA HIS A 174 0.03 -9.74 14.27
C HIS A 174 0.51 -9.45 15.70
N LYS A 175 0.84 -10.48 16.49
CA LYS A 175 1.32 -10.35 17.87
C LYS A 175 2.61 -9.54 17.99
N VAL A 176 3.49 -9.61 16.99
CA VAL A 176 4.78 -8.91 17.02
C VAL A 176 4.64 -7.45 16.60
N TRP A 177 3.90 -7.19 15.51
CA TRP A 177 3.91 -5.92 14.81
C TRP A 177 2.70 -5.02 15.09
N TYR A 178 1.53 -5.60 15.44
CA TYR A 178 0.31 -4.84 15.77
C TYR A 178 0.30 -4.50 17.26
N VAL A 179 1.21 -3.62 17.67
CA VAL A 179 1.46 -3.24 19.05
C VAL A 179 1.56 -1.72 19.17
N PRO A 180 1.20 -1.11 20.32
CA PRO A 180 1.13 0.35 20.44
C PRO A 180 2.40 1.11 20.05
N ASN A 181 3.57 0.52 20.30
CA ASN A 181 4.85 1.15 19.94
C ASN A 181 5.27 0.93 18.48
N ASN A 182 4.39 0.40 17.64
CA ASN A 182 4.57 0.25 16.18
C ASN A 182 3.32 0.69 15.41
N MET A 183 2.40 1.39 16.05
CA MET A 183 1.14 1.84 15.45
C MET A 183 0.94 3.33 15.75
N ALA A 184 0.22 4.00 14.87
CA ALA A 184 -0.26 5.37 15.07
C ALA A 184 -1.76 5.42 14.84
N ILE A 185 -2.43 6.30 15.56
CA ILE A 185 -3.82 6.71 15.33
C ILE A 185 -3.76 8.16 14.86
N CYS A 186 -4.12 8.39 13.61
CA CYS A 186 -4.09 9.69 12.97
C CYS A 186 -5.52 10.16 12.76
N LEU A 187 -5.91 11.25 13.42
CA LEU A 187 -7.27 11.77 13.39
C LEU A 187 -7.27 13.22 12.88
N SER A 188 -8.25 13.53 12.05
CA SER A 188 -8.51 14.90 11.58
C SER A 188 -10.02 15.11 11.51
N GLY A 189 -10.50 16.25 11.99
CA GLY A 189 -11.92 16.58 11.96
C GLY A 189 -12.32 17.60 13.00
N ASP A 190 -13.62 17.68 13.28
CA ASP A 190 -14.22 18.58 14.25
C ASP A 190 -14.26 17.90 15.63
N PHE A 191 -13.23 18.13 16.44
CA PHE A 191 -13.13 17.63 17.81
C PHE A 191 -12.16 18.46 18.65
N ASP A 192 -12.32 18.40 19.97
CA ASP A 192 -11.33 18.90 20.93
C ASP A 192 -10.17 17.91 21.06
N PRO A 193 -8.92 18.31 20.84
CA PRO A 193 -7.76 17.38 20.90
C PRO A 193 -7.58 16.70 22.27
N ASP A 194 -7.81 17.44 23.38
CA ASP A 194 -7.58 16.89 24.72
C ASP A 194 -8.67 15.85 25.08
N GLU A 195 -9.93 16.12 24.74
CA GLU A 195 -11.03 15.16 24.88
C GLU A 195 -10.79 13.92 23.99
N MET A 196 -10.26 14.12 22.78
CA MET A 196 -9.94 13.03 21.88
C MET A 196 -8.83 12.15 22.42
N ILE A 197 -7.75 12.73 22.94
CA ILE A 197 -6.65 11.98 23.59
C ILE A 197 -7.20 11.17 24.76
N ALA A 198 -8.07 11.75 25.59
CA ALA A 198 -8.68 11.03 26.71
C ALA A 198 -9.56 9.86 26.23
N THR A 199 -10.30 10.03 25.14
CA THR A 199 -11.11 8.97 24.53
C THR A 199 -10.24 7.84 23.99
N ILE A 200 -9.16 8.16 23.28
CA ILE A 200 -8.22 7.16 22.78
C ILE A 200 -7.54 6.43 23.93
N ASP A 201 -7.09 7.13 24.97
CA ASP A 201 -6.47 6.52 26.14
C ASP A 201 -7.43 5.56 26.88
N LYS A 202 -8.70 5.92 26.99
CA LYS A 202 -9.75 5.08 27.58
C LYS A 202 -9.84 3.69 26.93
N TYR A 203 -9.75 3.62 25.59
CA TYR A 203 -9.95 2.38 24.84
C TYR A 203 -8.64 1.67 24.47
N PHE A 204 -7.55 2.39 24.25
CA PHE A 204 -6.27 1.84 23.78
C PHE A 204 -5.16 1.86 24.83
N GLY A 205 -5.29 2.70 25.88
CA GLY A 205 -4.22 2.92 26.87
C GLY A 205 -3.82 1.67 27.68
N HIS A 206 -4.69 0.64 27.75
CA HIS A 206 -4.39 -0.63 28.42
C HIS A 206 -3.52 -1.57 27.56
N LEU A 207 -3.42 -1.34 26.25
CA LEU A 207 -2.62 -2.17 25.34
C LEU A 207 -1.13 -2.11 25.70
N LYS A 208 -0.45 -3.24 25.60
CA LYS A 208 0.95 -3.34 26.03
C LYS A 208 1.91 -3.21 24.85
N PRO A 209 2.92 -2.35 24.96
CA PRO A 209 3.97 -2.26 23.96
C PRO A 209 4.80 -3.55 23.90
N ASN A 210 5.30 -3.90 22.73
CA ASN A 210 6.29 -4.95 22.56
C ASN A 210 7.68 -4.40 22.86
N LYS A 211 8.21 -4.67 24.07
CA LYS A 211 9.54 -4.23 24.48
C LYS A 211 10.68 -4.84 23.64
N ASN A 212 10.38 -5.96 22.95
CA ASN A 212 11.31 -6.68 22.08
C ASN A 212 10.90 -6.56 20.60
N LEU A 213 10.36 -5.40 20.21
CA LEU A 213 10.04 -5.15 18.80
C LEU A 213 11.29 -5.37 17.94
N PRO A 214 11.24 -6.27 16.96
CA PRO A 214 12.43 -6.55 16.15
C PRO A 214 12.90 -5.30 15.40
N LYS A 215 14.20 -5.03 15.46
CA LYS A 215 14.80 -4.05 14.56
C LYS A 215 15.06 -4.72 13.22
N LEU A 216 14.48 -4.19 12.18
CA LEU A 216 14.73 -4.65 10.83
C LEU A 216 16.16 -4.23 10.43
N ASN A 217 17.04 -5.20 10.25
CA ASN A 217 18.38 -4.97 9.73
C ASN A 217 18.40 -5.36 8.25
N LEU A 218 17.81 -4.48 7.43
CA LEU A 218 17.61 -4.74 6.01
C LEU A 218 18.94 -4.59 5.24
N PRO A 219 19.18 -5.44 4.23
CA PRO A 219 20.35 -5.34 3.39
C PRO A 219 20.39 -4.00 2.66
N LYS A 220 21.56 -3.39 2.62
CA LYS A 220 21.77 -2.18 1.81
C LYS A 220 22.11 -2.56 0.38
N GLU A 221 21.58 -1.79 -0.54
CA GLU A 221 21.87 -1.97 -1.95
C GLU A 221 23.24 -1.43 -2.33
N THR A 222 23.94 -2.15 -3.18
CA THR A 222 25.19 -1.68 -3.79
C THR A 222 24.91 -0.69 -4.93
N PRO A 223 25.84 0.25 -5.23
CA PRO A 223 25.67 1.16 -6.36
C PRO A 223 25.48 0.40 -7.69
N ILE A 224 24.57 0.89 -8.52
CA ILE A 224 24.41 0.42 -9.89
C ILE A 224 25.49 1.12 -10.72
N THR A 225 26.36 0.34 -11.36
CA THR A 225 27.54 0.83 -12.10
C THR A 225 27.45 0.64 -13.61
N ALA A 226 26.40 -0.04 -14.07
CA ALA A 226 26.07 -0.21 -15.51
C ALA A 226 24.55 -0.35 -15.64
N PRO A 227 23.96 0.07 -16.80
CA PRO A 227 22.54 -0.06 -17.03
C PRO A 227 22.06 -1.51 -16.90
N ILE A 228 20.99 -1.71 -16.13
CA ILE A 228 20.34 -3.02 -15.96
C ILE A 228 19.22 -3.10 -16.99
N VAL A 229 19.36 -4.00 -17.96
CA VAL A 229 18.35 -4.21 -19.01
C VAL A 229 17.54 -5.46 -18.73
N ARG A 230 16.21 -5.34 -18.78
CA ARG A 230 15.26 -6.45 -18.61
C ARG A 230 14.18 -6.37 -19.67
N GLU A 231 13.61 -7.52 -20.02
CA GLU A 231 12.45 -7.64 -20.89
C GLU A 231 11.26 -8.21 -20.12
N VAL A 232 10.08 -7.68 -20.41
CA VAL A 232 8.80 -8.16 -19.90
C VAL A 232 7.90 -8.47 -21.10
N LEU A 233 7.31 -9.65 -21.12
CA LEU A 233 6.34 -10.06 -22.14
C LEU A 233 4.93 -9.98 -21.61
N GLY A 234 4.01 -9.51 -22.44
CA GLY A 234 2.59 -9.49 -22.14
C GLY A 234 1.73 -8.98 -23.29
N PRO A 235 0.40 -9.12 -23.20
CA PRO A 235 -0.53 -8.84 -24.30
C PRO A 235 -0.66 -7.34 -24.66
N ASP A 236 -0.38 -6.43 -23.69
CA ASP A 236 -0.54 -5.00 -23.93
C ASP A 236 0.49 -4.44 -24.93
N ALA A 237 0.23 -3.23 -25.41
CA ALA A 237 1.13 -2.52 -26.28
C ALA A 237 2.53 -2.32 -25.66
N GLU A 238 3.54 -2.19 -26.50
CA GLU A 238 4.92 -2.01 -26.08
C GLU A 238 5.12 -0.71 -25.30
N SER A 239 6.02 -0.75 -24.31
CA SER A 239 6.46 0.41 -23.55
C SER A 239 7.88 0.24 -23.03
N LEU A 240 8.54 1.36 -22.78
CA LEU A 240 9.82 1.39 -22.09
C LEU A 240 9.66 2.08 -20.74
N THR A 241 10.30 1.52 -19.70
CA THR A 241 10.43 2.17 -18.40
C THR A 241 11.90 2.30 -18.04
N LEU A 242 12.32 3.53 -17.74
CA LEU A 242 13.62 3.82 -17.13
C LEU A 242 13.42 4.12 -15.66
N ALA A 243 14.33 3.63 -14.81
CA ALA A 243 14.19 3.84 -13.36
C ALA A 243 15.55 4.03 -12.70
N TRP A 244 15.63 4.99 -11.78
CA TRP A 244 16.79 5.30 -10.94
C TRP A 244 16.44 5.18 -9.48
N ARG A 245 17.40 4.76 -8.65
CA ARG A 245 17.25 4.60 -7.20
C ARG A 245 17.84 5.77 -6.46
N PHE A 246 17.15 6.18 -5.36
CA PHE A 246 17.53 7.27 -4.49
C PHE A 246 17.38 6.88 -3.01
N PRO A 247 17.89 7.71 -2.07
CA PRO A 247 17.57 7.59 -0.64
C PRO A 247 16.07 7.67 -0.36
N GLY A 248 15.65 7.17 0.80
CA GLY A 248 14.24 7.05 1.18
C GLY A 248 13.48 8.36 1.30
N ALA A 249 12.16 8.25 1.45
CA ALA A 249 11.21 9.36 1.37
C ALA A 249 11.43 10.48 2.42
N ALA A 250 11.99 10.16 3.60
CA ALA A 250 12.33 11.17 4.61
C ALA A 250 13.65 11.92 4.35
N SER A 251 14.34 11.67 3.23
CA SER A 251 15.61 12.30 2.91
C SER A 251 15.44 13.65 2.20
N LYS A 252 16.42 14.52 2.36
CA LYS A 252 16.49 15.78 1.59
C LYS A 252 16.67 15.54 0.10
N GLU A 253 17.28 14.43 -0.26
CA GLU A 253 17.40 13.96 -1.64
C GLU A 253 16.03 13.69 -2.26
N PHE A 254 15.08 13.15 -1.50
CA PHE A 254 13.74 12.94 -2.00
C PHE A 254 12.98 14.26 -2.23
N GLU A 255 13.14 15.25 -1.35
CA GLU A 255 12.58 16.60 -1.59
C GLU A 255 13.09 17.19 -2.91
N THR A 256 14.40 17.08 -3.17
CA THR A 256 14.99 17.52 -4.45
C THR A 256 14.49 16.68 -5.63
N LEU A 257 14.33 15.37 -5.44
CA LEU A 257 13.79 14.47 -6.45
C LEU A 257 12.37 14.84 -6.87
N GLN A 258 11.52 15.26 -5.93
CA GLN A 258 10.17 15.74 -6.24
C GLN A 258 10.22 16.94 -7.19
N VAL A 259 11.09 17.92 -6.92
CA VAL A 259 11.27 19.10 -7.81
C VAL A 259 11.81 18.69 -9.17
N VAL A 260 12.81 17.83 -9.20
CA VAL A 260 13.40 17.28 -10.43
C VAL A 260 12.35 16.54 -11.26
N SER A 261 11.52 15.73 -10.62
CA SER A 261 10.43 15.00 -11.28
C SER A 261 9.43 15.95 -11.95
N GLN A 262 9.07 17.06 -11.29
CA GLN A 262 8.16 18.06 -11.84
C GLN A 262 8.78 18.88 -12.99
N ILE A 263 10.10 19.08 -12.99
CA ILE A 263 10.80 19.70 -14.12
C ILE A 263 10.80 18.76 -15.33
N LEU A 264 10.96 17.46 -15.10
CA LEU A 264 10.91 16.46 -16.17
C LEU A 264 9.50 16.28 -16.71
N TYR A 265 8.53 16.11 -15.81
CA TYR A 265 7.13 15.87 -16.16
C TYR A 265 6.17 16.37 -15.08
N ASN A 266 5.22 17.21 -15.47
CA ASN A 266 4.15 17.71 -14.60
C ASN A 266 2.76 17.69 -15.25
N GLY A 267 2.65 17.05 -16.43
CA GLY A 267 1.42 16.95 -17.21
C GLY A 267 1.05 18.20 -18.01
N LYS A 268 1.89 19.26 -17.99
CA LYS A 268 1.63 20.54 -18.68
C LYS A 268 2.84 21.13 -19.38
N ALA A 269 3.95 21.31 -18.67
CA ALA A 269 5.09 22.10 -19.12
C ALA A 269 6.44 21.57 -18.60
N GLY A 270 6.53 20.30 -18.22
CA GLY A 270 7.79 19.63 -17.99
C GLY A 270 8.56 19.40 -19.30
N LEU A 271 9.85 19.08 -19.23
CA LEU A 271 10.66 18.80 -20.42
C LEU A 271 10.04 17.72 -21.31
N ILE A 272 9.59 16.61 -20.69
CA ILE A 272 8.91 15.50 -21.39
C ILE A 272 7.57 15.97 -21.99
N ASP A 273 6.84 16.84 -21.29
CA ASP A 273 5.58 17.38 -21.80
C ASP A 273 5.80 18.20 -23.05
N LEU A 274 6.76 19.15 -23.00
CA LEU A 274 7.03 20.11 -24.07
C LEU A 274 7.71 19.45 -25.27
N ASP A 275 8.74 18.64 -25.02
CA ASP A 275 9.65 18.18 -26.05
C ASP A 275 9.26 16.84 -26.66
N LEU A 276 8.54 15.98 -25.89
CA LEU A 276 8.13 14.66 -26.37
C LEU A 276 6.64 14.58 -26.66
N ASN A 277 5.78 14.93 -25.69
CA ASN A 277 4.34 14.76 -25.84
C ASN A 277 3.72 15.82 -26.76
N GLN A 278 3.97 17.11 -26.54
CA GLN A 278 3.41 18.19 -27.36
C GLN A 278 3.97 18.17 -28.80
N GLN A 279 5.24 17.82 -28.96
CA GLN A 279 5.84 17.65 -30.27
C GLN A 279 5.52 16.29 -30.92
N GLN A 280 4.73 15.47 -30.24
CA GLN A 280 4.35 14.14 -30.73
C GLN A 280 5.55 13.27 -31.16
N LYS A 281 6.69 13.37 -30.47
CA LYS A 281 7.86 12.53 -30.72
C LYS A 281 7.69 11.10 -30.24
N VAL A 282 6.78 10.87 -29.31
CA VAL A 282 6.33 9.56 -28.81
C VAL A 282 4.81 9.51 -28.80
N LEU A 283 4.21 8.35 -28.61
CA LEU A 283 2.76 8.25 -28.41
C LEU A 283 2.37 8.88 -27.07
N GLN A 284 3.14 8.59 -26.03
CA GLN A 284 2.97 9.14 -24.69
C GLN A 284 4.26 8.94 -23.90
N ALA A 285 4.66 9.93 -23.10
CA ALA A 285 5.68 9.76 -22.07
C ALA A 285 5.29 10.50 -20.80
N TYR A 286 5.68 9.94 -19.65
CA TYR A 286 5.42 10.52 -18.33
C TYR A 286 6.46 10.04 -17.32
N GLY A 287 6.52 10.71 -16.18
CA GLY A 287 7.42 10.34 -15.10
C GLY A 287 6.81 10.65 -13.73
N TYR A 288 7.24 9.92 -12.72
CA TYR A 288 6.84 10.13 -11.34
C TYR A 288 7.87 9.56 -10.38
N PRO A 289 8.02 10.16 -9.19
CA PRO A 289 8.78 9.56 -8.12
C PRO A 289 7.98 8.47 -7.44
N LEU A 290 8.67 7.43 -6.96
CA LEU A 290 8.13 6.39 -6.10
C LEU A 290 8.76 6.57 -4.72
N ASP A 291 7.92 6.85 -3.73
CA ASP A 291 8.31 7.04 -2.34
C ASP A 291 8.17 5.75 -1.53
N MET A 292 9.24 5.39 -0.84
CA MET A 292 9.28 4.29 0.11
C MET A 292 10.21 4.69 1.27
N ALA A 293 10.08 4.07 2.43
CA ALA A 293 10.77 4.51 3.65
C ALA A 293 12.31 4.44 3.53
N ASP A 294 12.86 3.32 3.07
CA ASP A 294 14.32 3.11 3.02
C ASP A 294 14.98 3.62 1.74
N TYR A 295 14.26 3.56 0.62
CA TYR A 295 14.69 4.02 -0.69
C TYR A 295 13.53 4.69 -1.42
N SER A 296 13.87 5.48 -2.43
CA SER A 296 12.90 5.99 -3.41
C SER A 296 13.40 5.73 -4.83
N ALA A 297 12.55 5.98 -5.82
CA ALA A 297 12.92 5.83 -7.22
C ALA A 297 12.30 6.95 -8.07
N LEU A 298 12.94 7.26 -9.20
CA LEU A 298 12.32 7.99 -10.29
C LEU A 298 12.01 7.00 -11.41
N MET A 299 10.78 7.00 -11.88
CA MET A 299 10.35 6.20 -13.02
C MET A 299 9.97 7.14 -14.17
N LEU A 300 10.54 6.88 -15.36
CA LEU A 300 10.14 7.52 -16.62
C LEU A 300 9.62 6.43 -17.54
N GLN A 301 8.42 6.61 -18.07
CA GLN A 301 7.81 5.66 -18.99
C GLN A 301 7.50 6.31 -20.33
N GLY A 302 7.73 5.59 -21.42
CA GLY A 302 7.40 6.03 -22.77
C GLY A 302 6.77 4.92 -23.61
N ARG A 303 5.82 5.30 -24.47
CA ARG A 303 5.16 4.42 -25.44
C ARG A 303 5.55 4.85 -26.85
N PRO A 304 6.00 3.91 -27.70
CA PRO A 304 6.41 4.22 -29.06
C PRO A 304 5.20 4.55 -29.96
N LYS A 305 5.42 5.40 -30.93
CA LYS A 305 4.51 5.57 -32.07
C LYS A 305 4.64 4.38 -33.02
N GLN A 306 3.73 4.29 -33.97
CA GLN A 306 3.82 3.31 -35.05
C GLN A 306 5.15 3.43 -35.79
N GLY A 307 5.88 2.31 -35.90
CA GLY A 307 7.18 2.25 -36.57
C GLY A 307 8.38 2.76 -35.75
N GLN A 308 8.16 3.22 -34.51
CA GLN A 308 9.20 3.62 -33.58
C GLN A 308 9.64 2.45 -32.72
N THR A 309 10.92 2.30 -32.47
CA THR A 309 11.47 1.27 -31.61
C THR A 309 11.46 1.71 -30.13
N LEU A 310 11.56 0.74 -29.20
CA LEU A 310 11.73 1.05 -27.77
C LEU A 310 13.09 1.72 -27.49
N ASP A 311 14.12 1.45 -28.31
CA ASP A 311 15.41 2.15 -28.22
C ASP A 311 15.30 3.62 -28.62
N ASP A 312 14.50 3.95 -29.63
CA ASP A 312 14.23 5.35 -29.98
C ASP A 312 13.58 6.08 -28.82
N VAL A 313 12.59 5.44 -28.15
CA VAL A 313 11.92 6.00 -26.95
C VAL A 313 12.92 6.18 -25.81
N LYS A 314 13.79 5.18 -25.56
CA LYS A 314 14.86 5.26 -24.55
C LYS A 314 15.76 6.48 -24.81
N ASN A 315 16.23 6.63 -26.03
CA ASN A 315 17.14 7.71 -26.39
C ASN A 315 16.49 9.09 -26.19
N LEU A 316 15.19 9.23 -26.54
CA LEU A 316 14.44 10.45 -26.31
C LEU A 316 14.30 10.77 -24.81
N LEU A 317 13.99 9.79 -23.98
CA LEU A 317 13.89 10.00 -22.52
C LEU A 317 15.26 10.34 -21.90
N LEU A 318 16.34 9.69 -22.35
CA LEU A 318 17.71 9.99 -21.88
C LEU A 318 18.19 11.36 -22.38
N GLU A 319 17.71 11.85 -23.53
CA GLU A 319 17.96 13.22 -24.00
C GLU A 319 17.39 14.25 -23.02
N GLU A 320 16.16 14.04 -22.52
CA GLU A 320 15.57 14.94 -21.52
C GLU A 320 16.34 14.92 -20.18
N ILE A 321 16.85 13.75 -19.77
CA ILE A 321 17.77 13.66 -18.63
C ILE A 321 19.06 14.44 -18.89
N SER A 322 19.60 14.38 -20.11
CA SER A 322 20.82 15.11 -20.50
C SER A 322 20.60 16.62 -20.49
N LYS A 323 19.43 17.10 -20.95
CA LYS A 323 19.04 18.51 -20.86
C LYS A 323 18.96 18.98 -19.41
N LEU A 324 18.32 18.19 -18.54
CA LEU A 324 18.24 18.48 -17.12
C LEU A 324 19.64 18.59 -16.49
N ARG A 325 20.54 17.65 -16.78
CA ARG A 325 21.94 17.63 -16.30
C ARG A 325 22.75 18.82 -16.82
N ALA A 326 22.48 19.26 -18.04
CA ALA A 326 23.11 20.45 -18.63
C ALA A 326 22.53 21.77 -18.14
N GLY A 327 21.38 21.72 -17.42
CA GLY A 327 20.65 22.92 -17.02
C GLY A 327 19.90 23.58 -18.20
N ASP A 328 19.60 22.83 -19.24
CA ASP A 328 18.84 23.30 -20.37
C ASP A 328 17.33 23.23 -20.11
N PHE A 329 16.90 24.05 -19.17
CA PHE A 329 15.49 24.28 -18.83
C PHE A 329 15.31 25.71 -18.30
N ASP A 330 14.09 26.24 -18.46
CA ASP A 330 13.78 27.60 -17.95
C ASP A 330 13.75 27.60 -16.42
N GLU A 331 14.54 28.47 -15.80
CA GLU A 331 14.60 28.63 -14.35
C GLU A 331 13.24 28.99 -13.73
N LYS A 332 12.35 29.64 -14.50
CA LYS A 332 10.98 29.92 -14.07
C LYS A 332 10.17 28.65 -13.74
N MET A 333 10.56 27.49 -14.29
CA MET A 333 9.92 26.21 -13.96
C MET A 333 10.06 25.88 -12.47
N LEU A 334 11.16 26.25 -11.82
CA LEU A 334 11.33 26.04 -10.38
C LEU A 334 10.23 26.73 -9.58
N GLN A 335 10.04 28.05 -9.80
CA GLN A 335 9.01 28.80 -9.08
C GLN A 335 7.60 28.31 -9.44
N ALA A 336 7.35 27.95 -10.70
CA ALA A 336 6.07 27.42 -11.13
C ALA A 336 5.76 26.08 -10.42
N ASN A 337 6.74 25.18 -10.30
CA ASN A 337 6.58 23.89 -9.62
C ASN A 337 6.38 24.08 -8.09
N ILE A 338 7.10 25.02 -7.47
CA ILE A 338 6.88 25.35 -6.05
C ILE A 338 5.46 25.89 -5.82
N ASN A 339 4.95 26.73 -6.72
CA ASN A 339 3.57 27.21 -6.63
C ASN A 339 2.56 26.06 -6.80
N ASN A 340 2.83 25.09 -7.66
CA ASN A 340 2.00 23.89 -7.79
C ASN A 340 2.04 23.04 -6.51
N PHE A 341 3.21 22.81 -5.89
CA PHE A 341 3.29 22.12 -4.60
C PHE A 341 2.46 22.81 -3.53
N LYS A 342 2.56 24.14 -3.40
CA LYS A 342 1.74 24.92 -2.46
C LYS A 342 0.24 24.77 -2.74
N LEU A 343 -0.15 24.81 -4.01
CA LEU A 343 -1.55 24.62 -4.40
C LEU A 343 -2.05 23.21 -4.03
N TYR A 344 -1.29 22.18 -4.34
CA TYR A 344 -1.66 20.79 -4.00
C TYR A 344 -1.72 20.58 -2.48
N GLU A 345 -0.81 21.18 -1.73
CA GLU A 345 -0.85 21.14 -0.27
C GLU A 345 -2.10 21.81 0.29
N MET A 346 -2.45 23.00 -0.22
CA MET A 346 -3.69 23.69 0.17
C MET A 346 -4.91 22.81 -0.12
N GLN A 347 -5.00 22.23 -1.31
CA GLN A 347 -6.10 21.34 -1.69
C GLN A 347 -6.16 20.08 -0.81
N ARG A 348 -5.00 19.47 -0.49
CA ARG A 348 -4.92 18.33 0.42
C ARG A 348 -5.42 18.69 1.82
N LEU A 349 -5.09 19.89 2.30
CA LEU A 349 -5.52 20.36 3.63
C LEU A 349 -7.01 20.70 3.73
N GLU A 350 -7.74 20.79 2.61
CA GLU A 350 -9.19 21.01 2.61
C GLU A 350 -9.97 19.78 3.13
N SER A 351 -9.44 18.57 2.95
CA SER A 351 -10.10 17.34 3.39
C SER A 351 -9.53 16.82 4.72
N ASN A 352 -10.38 16.12 5.49
CA ASN A 352 -9.95 15.43 6.71
C ASN A 352 -8.97 14.31 6.38
N GLU A 353 -9.24 13.54 5.33
CA GLU A 353 -8.37 12.48 4.81
C GLU A 353 -6.97 13.01 4.48
N GLY A 354 -6.86 14.07 3.66
CA GLY A 354 -5.57 14.64 3.29
C GLY A 354 -4.75 15.15 4.47
N ARG A 355 -5.41 15.70 5.51
CA ARG A 355 -4.72 16.09 6.76
C ARG A 355 -4.25 14.88 7.56
N ALA A 356 -5.08 13.83 7.67
CA ALA A 356 -4.72 12.60 8.37
C ALA A 356 -3.55 11.89 7.67
N ASP A 357 -3.54 11.85 6.34
CA ASP A 357 -2.47 11.25 5.54
C ASP A 357 -1.10 11.91 5.74
N MET A 358 -1.05 13.20 6.04
CA MET A 358 0.22 13.85 6.37
C MET A 358 0.86 13.23 7.62
N PHE A 359 0.06 12.96 8.65
CA PHE A 359 0.55 12.31 9.87
C PHE A 359 0.94 10.85 9.62
N VAL A 360 0.14 10.12 8.80
CA VAL A 360 0.44 8.75 8.40
C VAL A 360 1.79 8.69 7.69
N ASN A 361 2.00 9.55 6.69
CA ASN A 361 3.25 9.58 5.91
C ASN A 361 4.47 9.95 6.78
N ALA A 362 4.33 10.95 7.67
CA ALA A 362 5.39 11.31 8.60
C ALA A 362 5.76 10.13 9.51
N PHE A 363 4.76 9.42 10.06
CA PHE A 363 4.98 8.26 10.92
C PHE A 363 5.65 7.10 10.17
N VAL A 364 5.13 6.74 9.00
CA VAL A 364 5.63 5.61 8.19
C VAL A 364 7.08 5.84 7.73
N ASN A 365 7.38 7.06 7.29
CA ASN A 365 8.71 7.43 6.82
C ASN A 365 9.69 7.73 7.97
N GLY A 366 9.22 7.75 9.23
CA GLY A 366 10.05 8.14 10.37
C GLY A 366 10.51 9.59 10.32
N ALA A 367 9.76 10.44 9.59
CA ALA A 367 10.04 11.86 9.46
C ALA A 367 9.63 12.61 10.73
N LYS A 368 10.37 13.67 11.06
CA LYS A 368 9.93 14.59 12.10
C LYS A 368 8.83 15.48 11.54
N TRP A 369 7.82 15.77 12.36
CA TRP A 369 6.71 16.62 11.95
C TRP A 369 7.14 18.00 11.45
N GLU A 370 8.13 18.60 12.12
CA GLU A 370 8.69 19.89 11.70
C GLU A 370 9.35 19.83 10.32
N ASP A 371 9.93 18.69 9.95
CA ASP A 371 10.51 18.49 8.62
C ASP A 371 9.41 18.34 7.57
N GLU A 372 8.33 17.63 7.90
CA GLU A 372 7.18 17.44 6.99
C GLU A 372 6.53 18.77 6.63
N VAL A 373 6.13 19.56 7.62
CA VAL A 373 5.40 20.84 7.40
C VAL A 373 6.27 21.96 6.81
N THR A 374 7.59 21.81 6.78
CA THR A 374 8.53 22.80 6.20
C THR A 374 9.19 22.32 4.91
N ALA A 375 8.77 21.15 4.36
CA ALA A 375 9.37 20.57 3.17
C ALA A 375 9.28 21.51 1.95
N ILE A 376 8.11 22.09 1.70
CA ILE A 376 7.92 23.02 0.57
C ILE A 376 8.78 24.28 0.73
N ASP A 377 8.96 24.78 1.95
CA ASP A 377 9.83 25.95 2.19
C ASP A 377 11.31 25.63 1.94
N ARG A 378 11.73 24.40 2.16
CA ARG A 378 13.09 23.94 1.80
C ARG A 378 13.21 23.75 0.28
N MET A 379 12.23 23.11 -0.37
CA MET A 379 12.19 22.99 -1.82
C MET A 379 12.19 24.34 -2.53
N ALA A 380 11.52 25.35 -1.96
CA ALA A 380 11.49 26.72 -2.50
C ALA A 380 12.85 27.45 -2.50
N LYS A 381 13.82 26.95 -1.72
CA LYS A 381 15.18 27.50 -1.68
C LYS A 381 16.12 26.84 -2.68
N LEU A 382 15.69 25.78 -3.35
CA LEU A 382 16.49 25.10 -4.36
C LEU A 382 16.73 26.02 -5.55
N THR A 383 17.98 26.10 -5.97
CA THR A 383 18.41 26.85 -7.14
C THR A 383 18.50 25.91 -8.35
N LYS A 384 18.57 26.49 -9.53
CA LYS A 384 18.87 25.72 -10.77
C LYS A 384 20.20 24.96 -10.66
N ALA A 385 21.21 25.56 -10.01
CA ALA A 385 22.50 24.89 -9.77
C ALA A 385 22.36 23.65 -8.88
N ASP A 386 21.51 23.70 -7.84
CA ASP A 386 21.25 22.54 -6.97
C ASP A 386 20.58 21.41 -7.72
N VAL A 387 19.58 21.71 -8.57
CA VAL A 387 18.90 20.74 -9.43
C VAL A 387 19.89 20.09 -10.40
N VAL A 388 20.73 20.88 -11.06
CA VAL A 388 21.76 20.40 -11.99
C VAL A 388 22.79 19.52 -11.26
N ALA A 389 23.25 19.93 -10.10
CA ALA A 389 24.17 19.15 -9.27
C ALA A 389 23.56 17.80 -8.85
N PHE A 390 22.28 17.82 -8.43
CA PHE A 390 21.54 16.62 -8.09
C PHE A 390 21.39 15.68 -9.30
N ALA A 391 20.98 16.22 -10.46
CA ALA A 391 20.80 15.42 -11.66
C ALA A 391 22.13 14.77 -12.09
N ASN A 392 23.24 15.50 -12.05
CA ASN A 392 24.56 14.95 -12.39
C ASN A 392 25.04 13.89 -11.39
N LYS A 393 24.65 13.97 -10.13
CA LYS A 393 24.99 12.97 -9.10
C LYS A 393 24.18 11.69 -9.23
N TYR A 394 22.88 11.80 -9.50
CA TYR A 394 21.95 10.69 -9.37
C TYR A 394 21.38 10.15 -10.68
N LEU A 395 21.33 10.94 -11.76
CA LEU A 395 20.77 10.56 -13.05
C LEU A 395 21.89 10.40 -14.09
N THR A 396 22.79 9.43 -13.86
CA THR A 396 23.91 9.17 -14.77
C THR A 396 23.52 8.19 -15.87
N ASP A 397 24.36 8.07 -16.88
CA ASP A 397 24.16 7.14 -17.99
C ASP A 397 24.47 5.67 -17.62
N GLN A 398 24.84 5.41 -16.34
CA GLN A 398 25.27 4.09 -15.87
C GLN A 398 24.41 3.49 -14.78
N ASN A 399 23.66 4.29 -14.03
CA ASN A 399 23.05 3.85 -12.77
C ASN A 399 21.52 3.69 -12.83
N TYR A 400 21.00 3.18 -13.93
CA TYR A 400 19.56 2.99 -14.10
C TYR A 400 19.18 1.57 -14.55
N ALA A 401 17.90 1.24 -14.37
CA ALA A 401 17.28 0.08 -14.96
C ALA A 401 16.44 0.50 -16.18
N ALA A 402 16.52 -0.28 -17.28
CA ALA A 402 15.71 -0.14 -18.48
C ALA A 402 14.87 -1.39 -18.68
N ILE A 403 13.57 -1.26 -18.58
CA ILE A 403 12.61 -2.37 -18.69
C ILE A 403 11.86 -2.21 -20.02
N TYR A 404 12.12 -3.15 -20.92
CA TYR A 404 11.49 -3.25 -22.23
C TYR A 404 10.25 -4.14 -22.13
N LYS A 405 9.09 -3.55 -22.06
CA LYS A 405 7.85 -4.30 -22.17
C LYS A 405 7.54 -4.51 -23.64
N LYS A 406 7.59 -5.75 -24.08
CA LYS A 406 7.29 -6.17 -25.45
C LYS A 406 5.94 -6.86 -25.53
N GLN A 407 5.25 -6.69 -26.66
CA GLN A 407 3.99 -7.38 -26.89
C GLN A 407 4.27 -8.85 -27.25
N GLY A 408 3.62 -9.76 -26.55
CA GLY A 408 3.79 -11.20 -26.74
C GLY A 408 3.18 -12.01 -25.60
N GLN A 409 3.20 -13.31 -25.77
CA GLN A 409 2.77 -14.24 -24.72
C GLN A 409 3.97 -14.57 -23.83
N ASP A 410 3.79 -14.42 -22.51
CA ASP A 410 4.79 -14.85 -21.54
C ASP A 410 4.74 -16.38 -21.39
N PRO A 411 5.78 -17.12 -21.81
CA PRO A 411 5.78 -18.59 -21.72
C PRO A 411 5.84 -19.10 -20.28
N ASN A 412 6.20 -18.24 -19.33
CA ASN A 412 6.33 -18.55 -17.90
C ASN A 412 5.06 -18.21 -17.11
N GLU A 413 4.06 -17.60 -17.75
CA GLU A 413 2.81 -17.27 -17.08
C GLU A 413 2.03 -18.56 -16.76
N LYS A 414 1.99 -18.91 -15.47
CA LYS A 414 1.22 -20.04 -14.97
C LYS A 414 0.22 -19.51 -13.94
N LYS A 415 -1.06 -19.66 -14.25
CA LYS A 415 -2.10 -19.40 -13.27
C LYS A 415 -2.06 -20.45 -12.17
N MET A 416 -2.29 -20.02 -10.94
CA MET A 416 -2.43 -20.93 -9.82
C MET A 416 -3.77 -21.67 -9.93
N THR A 417 -3.72 -22.98 -9.79
CA THR A 417 -4.93 -23.78 -9.62
C THR A 417 -5.29 -23.77 -8.14
N LYS A 418 -6.51 -23.36 -7.84
CA LYS A 418 -7.04 -23.37 -6.48
C LYS A 418 -7.79 -24.67 -6.21
N PRO A 419 -7.71 -25.23 -4.99
CA PRO A 419 -8.57 -26.32 -4.58
C PRO A 419 -10.04 -25.85 -4.57
N SER A 420 -10.98 -26.74 -4.86
CA SER A 420 -12.40 -26.46 -4.68
C SER A 420 -12.76 -26.40 -3.20
N ILE A 421 -13.61 -25.47 -2.82
CA ILE A 421 -14.12 -25.32 -1.46
C ILE A 421 -15.62 -25.48 -1.42
N THR A 422 -16.12 -25.99 -0.30
CA THR A 422 -17.58 -26.07 -0.04
C THR A 422 -18.13 -24.67 0.26
N PRO A 423 -19.23 -24.24 -0.40
CA PRO A 423 -19.85 -22.95 -0.06
C PRO A 423 -20.18 -22.83 1.42
N ILE A 424 -19.74 -21.75 2.05
CA ILE A 424 -19.95 -21.51 3.48
C ILE A 424 -21.38 -21.14 3.81
N VAL A 425 -21.81 -21.39 5.04
CA VAL A 425 -23.11 -20.95 5.56
C VAL A 425 -23.07 -19.42 5.74
N MET A 426 -24.12 -18.74 5.28
CA MET A 426 -24.25 -17.29 5.35
C MET A 426 -25.32 -16.90 6.38
N ASN A 427 -24.92 -16.70 7.62
CA ASN A 427 -25.79 -16.28 8.72
C ASN A 427 -26.05 -14.76 8.70
N ARG A 428 -26.69 -14.24 7.65
CA ARG A 428 -26.83 -12.79 7.43
C ARG A 428 -27.80 -12.10 8.39
N ASP A 429 -28.79 -12.84 8.90
CA ASP A 429 -29.86 -12.31 9.76
C ASP A 429 -29.51 -12.39 11.26
N VAL A 430 -28.34 -12.95 11.59
CA VAL A 430 -27.85 -13.05 12.96
C VAL A 430 -26.97 -11.85 13.27
N THR A 431 -27.06 -11.35 14.50
CA THR A 431 -26.23 -10.26 15.03
C THR A 431 -25.63 -10.66 16.37
N SER A 432 -24.44 -10.16 16.66
CA SER A 432 -23.81 -10.32 17.98
C SER A 432 -24.41 -9.35 19.00
N ASP A 433 -24.23 -9.66 20.29
CA ASP A 433 -24.57 -8.75 21.39
C ASP A 433 -23.77 -7.44 21.27
N PHE A 434 -22.53 -7.50 20.76
CA PHE A 434 -21.68 -6.33 20.56
C PHE A 434 -22.25 -5.36 19.52
N LEU A 435 -22.75 -5.86 18.37
CA LEU A 435 -23.43 -5.03 17.39
C LEU A 435 -24.70 -4.41 17.99
N SER A 436 -25.47 -5.20 18.71
CA SER A 436 -26.69 -4.71 19.40
C SER A 436 -26.36 -3.62 20.43
N GLU A 437 -25.27 -3.76 21.16
CA GLU A 437 -24.78 -2.73 22.10
C GLU A 437 -24.42 -1.41 21.39
N ILE A 438 -23.69 -1.49 20.27
CA ILE A 438 -23.33 -0.30 19.47
C ILE A 438 -24.59 0.37 18.91
N GLN A 439 -25.54 -0.38 18.35
CA GLN A 439 -26.78 0.16 17.79
C GLN A 439 -27.67 0.86 18.82
N ASN A 440 -27.65 0.38 20.08
CA ASN A 440 -28.42 0.95 21.17
C ASN A 440 -27.63 1.93 22.04
N SER A 441 -26.43 2.32 21.63
CA SER A 441 -25.63 3.28 22.36
C SER A 441 -26.29 4.66 22.36
N ASN A 442 -26.23 5.35 23.52
CA ASN A 442 -26.77 6.70 23.63
C ASN A 442 -25.76 7.72 23.12
N VAL A 443 -25.96 8.17 21.88
CA VAL A 443 -25.10 9.15 21.21
C VAL A 443 -25.81 10.48 21.11
N LYS A 444 -25.13 11.58 21.50
CA LYS A 444 -25.68 12.93 21.38
C LYS A 444 -25.85 13.27 19.89
N PRO A 445 -27.05 13.69 19.44
CA PRO A 445 -27.25 14.09 18.05
C PRO A 445 -26.37 15.28 17.67
N ILE A 446 -25.95 15.32 16.41
CA ILE A 446 -25.35 16.50 15.83
C ILE A 446 -26.48 17.43 15.41
N GLU A 447 -26.52 18.63 15.99
CA GLU A 447 -27.50 19.65 15.59
C GLU A 447 -27.04 20.29 14.28
N PRO A 448 -27.89 20.30 13.25
CA PRO A 448 -27.54 20.92 11.97
C PRO A 448 -27.43 22.45 12.15
N VAL A 449 -26.33 23.01 11.64
CA VAL A 449 -26.18 24.46 11.58
C VAL A 449 -26.65 24.93 10.20
N PHE A 450 -27.75 25.69 10.18
CA PHE A 450 -28.24 26.33 8.96
C PHE A 450 -27.60 27.71 8.82
N LEU A 451 -26.94 27.95 7.70
CA LEU A 451 -26.42 29.26 7.36
C LEU A 451 -27.53 30.01 6.60
N ASP A 452 -27.91 31.18 7.11
CA ASP A 452 -28.74 32.14 6.36
C ASP A 452 -27.85 32.80 5.30
N PHE A 453 -28.19 32.59 4.04
CA PHE A 453 -27.51 33.22 2.90
C PHE A 453 -28.19 34.53 2.49
#